data_2c7d1cc3909db09f742d50a739aebf50
#
_entry.id   2c7d1cc3909db09f742d50a739aebf50
#
_cell.length_a   1.000
_cell.length_b   1.000
_cell.length_c   1.000
_cell.angle_alpha   90.00
_cell.angle_beta   90.00
_cell.angle_gamma   90.00
#
_symmetry.space_group_name_H-M   'P 1'
#
loop_
_entity.id
_entity.type
_entity.pdbx_description
1 polymer ?
#
loop_
_entity_poly.entity_id
_entity_poly.type
_entity_poly.pdbx_seq_one_letter_code
_entity_poly.pdbx_strand_id
1 'polypeptide(L)'
;AVEAGFDALEFHGAHTYLPHEFMNPSLNKRTDEYGNQSLENRCRFNLEVIREMRKNMPEDMPLLMRLDAIDEMLPAVTTQDETVQFINWAAEAGVDAIDLSRGNARSLATVYEVPPYNLEPGFNMDNIAAIKARVNIPVIGVGRIVDPALADQLIREGKIDMVAVGRAQLADPEWCNKSMEGREAEI
;
A
#
# COMPACT_ATOMS: atom_id res chain seq x y z
N ALA A 1 0.27 -17.00 11.35
CA ALA A 1 1.17 -15.89 11.65
C ALA A 1 1.31 -15.72 13.17
N VAL A 2 0.21 -15.50 13.91
CA VAL A 2 0.23 -15.29 15.38
C VAL A 2 0.98 -16.43 16.11
N GLU A 3 0.59 -17.68 15.86
CA GLU A 3 1.26 -18.86 16.46
C GLU A 3 2.73 -19.02 16.03
N ALA A 4 3.10 -18.45 14.88
CA ALA A 4 4.48 -18.47 14.38
C ALA A 4 5.34 -17.31 14.94
N GLY A 5 4.77 -16.40 15.74
CA GLY A 5 5.48 -15.32 16.41
C GLY A 5 5.81 -14.13 15.49
N PHE A 6 5.00 -13.84 14.47
CA PHE A 6 5.12 -12.59 13.72
C PHE A 6 4.64 -11.40 14.56
N ASP A 7 5.32 -10.25 14.41
CA ASP A 7 5.03 -9.03 15.15
C ASP A 7 3.90 -8.19 14.53
N ALA A 8 3.63 -8.35 13.23
CA ALA A 8 2.58 -7.65 12.49
C ALA A 8 2.09 -8.49 11.30
N LEU A 9 0.93 -8.11 10.75
CA LEU A 9 0.41 -8.69 9.49
C LEU A 9 0.14 -7.59 8.49
N GLU A 10 0.33 -7.90 7.20
CA GLU A 10 -0.07 -7.05 6.11
C GLU A 10 -1.06 -7.76 5.19
N PHE A 11 -2.26 -7.21 5.04
CA PHE A 11 -3.26 -7.67 4.10
C PHE A 11 -3.00 -7.08 2.71
N HIS A 12 -2.69 -7.92 1.73
CA HIS A 12 -2.33 -7.47 0.39
C HIS A 12 -3.57 -7.18 -0.46
N GLY A 13 -3.88 -5.91 -0.66
CA GLY A 13 -5.03 -5.40 -1.40
C GLY A 13 -4.70 -4.68 -2.71
N ALA A 14 -3.49 -4.86 -3.26
CA ALA A 14 -3.00 -4.16 -4.45
C ALA A 14 -2.79 -5.10 -5.66
N HIS A 15 -2.32 -4.54 -6.79
CA HIS A 15 -1.68 -5.21 -7.94
C HIS A 15 -2.57 -6.24 -8.67
N THR A 16 -3.90 -6.04 -8.65
CA THR A 16 -4.90 -6.96 -9.25
C THR A 16 -4.94 -8.37 -8.65
N TYR A 17 -4.43 -8.56 -7.41
CA TYR A 17 -4.75 -9.75 -6.64
C TYR A 17 -6.20 -9.70 -6.15
N LEU A 18 -6.71 -10.81 -5.65
CA LEU A 18 -8.13 -11.00 -5.36
C LEU A 18 -8.80 -9.83 -4.61
N PRO A 19 -8.21 -9.25 -3.53
CA PRO A 19 -8.82 -8.12 -2.84
C PRO A 19 -8.94 -6.87 -3.72
N HIS A 20 -7.94 -6.58 -4.58
CA HIS A 20 -8.00 -5.50 -5.54
C HIS A 20 -9.04 -5.77 -6.64
N GLU A 21 -9.16 -7.02 -7.13
CA GLU A 21 -10.16 -7.39 -8.14
C GLU A 21 -11.60 -7.13 -7.67
N PHE A 22 -11.89 -7.30 -6.37
CA PHE A 22 -13.20 -6.91 -5.81
C PHE A 22 -13.41 -5.39 -5.84
N MET A 23 -12.38 -4.61 -5.55
CA MET A 23 -12.48 -3.14 -5.50
C MET A 23 -12.55 -2.49 -6.88
N ASN A 24 -11.85 -3.05 -7.87
CA ASN A 24 -11.73 -2.43 -9.19
C ASN A 24 -13.00 -2.61 -10.04
N PRO A 25 -13.61 -1.51 -10.54
CA PRO A 25 -14.87 -1.58 -11.29
C PRO A 25 -14.73 -2.23 -12.68
N SER A 26 -13.52 -2.32 -13.26
CA SER A 26 -13.29 -3.03 -14.50
C SER A 26 -13.20 -4.54 -14.32
N LEU A 27 -12.71 -4.99 -13.17
CA LEU A 27 -12.43 -6.40 -12.89
C LEU A 27 -13.60 -7.08 -12.19
N ASN A 28 -14.27 -6.39 -11.27
CA ASN A 28 -15.44 -6.90 -10.58
C ASN A 28 -16.66 -6.95 -11.51
N LYS A 29 -17.05 -8.14 -11.90
CA LYS A 29 -18.23 -8.41 -12.76
C LYS A 29 -19.42 -8.99 -11.98
N ARG A 30 -19.34 -9.02 -10.65
CA ARG A 30 -20.41 -9.54 -9.79
C ARG A 30 -21.59 -8.58 -9.76
N THR A 31 -22.77 -9.14 -9.49
CA THR A 31 -24.05 -8.42 -9.42
C THR A 31 -24.76 -8.59 -8.08
N ASP A 32 -24.12 -9.30 -7.15
CA ASP A 32 -24.58 -9.48 -5.76
C ASP A 32 -24.07 -8.36 -4.83
N GLU A 33 -24.18 -8.54 -3.54
CA GLU A 33 -23.73 -7.58 -2.52
C GLU A 33 -22.22 -7.30 -2.48
N TYR A 34 -21.42 -8.06 -3.24
CA TYR A 34 -19.97 -7.84 -3.45
C TYR A 34 -19.67 -7.26 -4.83
N GLY A 35 -20.70 -6.85 -5.56
CA GLY A 35 -20.60 -6.50 -6.97
C GLY A 35 -20.28 -5.03 -7.23
N ASN A 36 -20.32 -4.66 -8.51
CA ASN A 36 -19.85 -3.37 -9.01
C ASN A 36 -20.89 -2.24 -8.97
N GLN A 37 -21.97 -2.40 -8.22
CA GLN A 37 -23.09 -1.43 -8.21
C GLN A 37 -22.77 -0.19 -7.37
N SER A 38 -21.92 -0.32 -6.34
CA SER A 38 -21.47 0.79 -5.50
C SER A 38 -20.08 0.54 -4.95
N LEU A 39 -19.46 1.59 -4.41
CA LEU A 39 -18.16 1.48 -3.73
C LEU A 39 -18.27 0.55 -2.50
N GLU A 40 -19.33 0.68 -1.71
CA GLU A 40 -19.58 -0.14 -0.54
C GLU A 40 -19.61 -1.64 -0.89
N ASN A 41 -20.26 -1.99 -2.00
CA ASN A 41 -20.32 -3.38 -2.45
C ASN A 41 -18.94 -3.88 -2.88
N ARG A 42 -18.19 -3.08 -3.65
CA ARG A 42 -16.83 -3.44 -4.07
C ARG A 42 -15.87 -3.60 -2.89
N CYS A 43 -16.03 -2.80 -1.85
CA CYS A 43 -15.19 -2.81 -0.66
C CYS A 43 -15.59 -3.85 0.38
N ARG A 44 -16.82 -4.37 0.34
CA ARG A 44 -17.41 -5.28 1.34
C ARG A 44 -16.51 -6.47 1.65
N PHE A 45 -16.03 -7.18 0.63
CA PHE A 45 -15.16 -8.34 0.80
C PHE A 45 -13.92 -7.98 1.65
N ASN A 46 -13.22 -6.92 1.30
CA ASN A 46 -12.02 -6.49 1.99
C ASN A 46 -12.31 -6.09 3.45
N LEU A 47 -13.39 -5.35 3.68
CA LEU A 47 -13.78 -4.93 5.03
C LEU A 47 -14.19 -6.12 5.92
N GLU A 48 -14.83 -7.14 5.37
CA GLU A 48 -15.16 -8.37 6.09
C GLU A 48 -13.90 -9.16 6.45
N VAL A 49 -12.95 -9.29 5.50
CA VAL A 49 -11.65 -9.92 5.76
C VAL A 49 -10.88 -9.18 6.85
N ILE A 50 -10.79 -7.85 6.78
CA ILE A 50 -10.11 -7.02 7.79
C ILE A 50 -10.72 -7.25 9.18
N ARG A 51 -12.04 -7.20 9.30
CA ARG A 51 -12.73 -7.42 10.58
C ARG A 51 -12.50 -8.82 11.13
N GLU A 52 -12.50 -9.84 10.26
CA GLU A 52 -12.24 -11.21 10.68
C GLU A 52 -10.77 -11.43 11.06
N MET A 53 -9.82 -10.81 10.35
CA MET A 53 -8.41 -10.81 10.73
C MET A 53 -8.24 -10.17 12.12
N ARG A 54 -8.76 -8.95 12.31
CA ARG A 54 -8.65 -8.24 13.60
C ARG A 54 -9.24 -9.04 14.77
N LYS A 55 -10.36 -9.68 14.58
CA LYS A 55 -11.00 -10.54 15.58
C LYS A 55 -10.14 -11.74 16.01
N ASN A 56 -9.27 -12.23 15.11
CA ASN A 56 -8.42 -13.40 15.36
C ASN A 56 -6.95 -13.04 15.61
N MET A 57 -6.63 -11.76 15.80
CA MET A 57 -5.31 -11.25 16.13
C MET A 57 -5.28 -10.72 17.55
N PRO A 58 -4.11 -10.72 18.25
CA PRO A 58 -3.90 -9.94 19.44
C PRO A 58 -4.25 -8.46 19.23
N GLU A 59 -4.81 -7.81 20.25
CA GLU A 59 -5.25 -6.41 20.17
C GLU A 59 -4.08 -5.46 19.88
N ASP A 60 -2.89 -5.76 20.40
CA ASP A 60 -1.66 -5.00 20.27
C ASP A 60 -0.84 -5.35 19.02
N MET A 61 -1.25 -6.34 18.23
CA MET A 61 -0.57 -6.73 17.00
C MET A 61 -1.01 -5.85 15.83
N PRO A 62 -0.09 -5.08 15.18
CA PRO A 62 -0.45 -4.22 14.06
C PRO A 62 -1.00 -5.00 12.86
N LEU A 63 -2.06 -4.47 12.24
CA LEU A 63 -2.59 -4.91 10.95
C LEU A 63 -2.38 -3.81 9.93
N LEU A 64 -1.52 -4.06 8.96
CA LEU A 64 -1.28 -3.19 7.83
C LEU A 64 -2.10 -3.65 6.63
N MET A 65 -2.33 -2.74 5.69
CA MET A 65 -2.91 -3.10 4.40
C MET A 65 -2.15 -2.44 3.27
N ARG A 66 -1.80 -3.23 2.24
CA ARG A 66 -1.18 -2.72 1.03
C ARG A 66 -2.24 -2.42 -0.03
N LEU A 67 -2.20 -1.21 -0.59
CA LEU A 67 -3.11 -0.73 -1.64
C LEU A 67 -2.34 -0.02 -2.76
N ASP A 68 -2.99 0.17 -3.91
CA ASP A 68 -2.47 1.06 -4.95
C ASP A 68 -2.90 2.51 -4.69
N ALA A 69 -1.93 3.44 -4.67
CA ALA A 69 -2.18 4.88 -4.52
C ALA A 69 -2.91 5.46 -5.73
N ILE A 70 -2.72 4.84 -6.88
CA ILE A 70 -3.41 5.15 -8.12
C ILE A 70 -3.73 3.85 -8.87
N ASP A 71 -4.97 3.70 -9.27
CA ASP A 71 -5.42 2.64 -10.16
C ASP A 71 -5.53 3.23 -11.58
N GLU A 72 -4.92 2.58 -12.56
CA GLU A 72 -4.75 3.20 -13.88
C GLU A 72 -4.67 2.18 -15.01
N MET A 73 -4.78 2.70 -16.26
CA MET A 73 -4.63 1.90 -17.49
C MET A 73 -5.60 0.72 -17.59
N LEU A 74 -6.76 0.82 -16.93
CA LEU A 74 -7.89 -0.08 -17.05
C LEU A 74 -9.11 0.69 -17.59
N PRO A 75 -10.10 0.03 -18.20
CA PRO A 75 -11.28 0.72 -18.76
C PRO A 75 -12.09 1.54 -17.74
N ALA A 76 -12.14 1.09 -16.50
CA ALA A 76 -12.64 1.82 -15.36
C ALA A 76 -11.73 1.54 -14.16
N VAL A 77 -11.52 2.52 -13.32
CA VAL A 77 -10.55 2.48 -12.22
C VAL A 77 -11.22 2.87 -10.90
N THR A 78 -10.63 2.42 -9.80
CA THR A 78 -10.93 2.97 -8.48
C THR A 78 -10.31 4.36 -8.43
N THR A 79 -11.12 5.38 -8.23
CA THR A 79 -10.64 6.77 -8.14
C THR A 79 -9.86 7.00 -6.85
N GLN A 80 -9.01 8.03 -6.81
CA GLN A 80 -8.29 8.37 -5.58
C GLN A 80 -9.24 8.77 -4.44
N ASP A 81 -10.39 9.40 -4.74
CA ASP A 81 -11.42 9.69 -3.75
C ASP A 81 -12.03 8.41 -3.16
N GLU A 82 -12.29 7.42 -3.99
CA GLU A 82 -12.77 6.11 -3.54
C GLU A 82 -11.71 5.36 -2.73
N THR A 83 -10.42 5.46 -3.12
CA THR A 83 -9.30 4.90 -2.35
C THR A 83 -9.23 5.52 -0.95
N VAL A 84 -9.29 6.84 -0.86
CA VAL A 84 -9.32 7.55 0.45
C VAL A 84 -10.51 7.13 1.29
N GLN A 85 -11.70 7.05 0.67
CA GLN A 85 -12.91 6.59 1.39
C GLN A 85 -12.76 5.17 1.90
N PHE A 86 -12.20 4.27 1.09
CA PHE A 86 -11.95 2.90 1.51
C PHE A 86 -10.91 2.83 2.65
N ILE A 87 -9.82 3.62 2.60
CA ILE A 87 -8.82 3.68 3.67
C ILE A 87 -9.47 4.08 5.00
N ASN A 88 -10.37 5.08 5.00
CA ASN A 88 -11.09 5.48 6.20
C ASN A 88 -11.95 4.34 6.75
N TRP A 89 -12.68 3.61 5.90
CA TRP A 89 -13.45 2.44 6.33
C TRP A 89 -12.56 1.28 6.81
N ALA A 90 -11.39 1.09 6.19
CA ALA A 90 -10.43 0.07 6.61
C ALA A 90 -9.83 0.38 7.99
N ALA A 91 -9.53 1.67 8.26
CA ALA A 91 -9.10 2.13 9.56
C ALA A 91 -10.18 1.88 10.65
N GLU A 92 -11.45 2.22 10.36
CA GLU A 92 -12.58 1.92 11.25
C GLU A 92 -12.77 0.40 11.45
N ALA A 93 -12.41 -0.41 10.46
CA ALA A 93 -12.48 -1.86 10.54
C ALA A 93 -11.29 -2.50 11.29
N GLY A 94 -10.23 -1.72 11.58
CA GLY A 94 -9.09 -2.14 12.41
C GLY A 94 -7.73 -2.22 11.70
N VAL A 95 -7.56 -1.56 10.54
CA VAL A 95 -6.24 -1.36 9.92
C VAL A 95 -5.51 -0.22 10.62
N ASP A 96 -4.25 -0.44 10.99
CA ASP A 96 -3.42 0.50 11.74
C ASP A 96 -2.53 1.38 10.85
N ALA A 97 -2.14 0.88 9.67
CA ALA A 97 -1.33 1.64 8.70
C ALA A 97 -1.58 1.16 7.26
N ILE A 98 -1.37 2.06 6.29
CA ILE A 98 -1.52 1.76 4.86
C ILE A 98 -0.16 1.82 4.16
N ASP A 99 0.21 0.75 3.43
CA ASP A 99 1.33 0.72 2.49
C ASP A 99 0.80 1.04 1.08
N LEU A 100 1.20 2.18 0.54
CA LEU A 100 0.73 2.66 -0.76
C LEU A 100 1.71 2.35 -1.89
N SER A 101 1.31 1.43 -2.74
CA SER A 101 2.01 1.00 -3.95
C SER A 101 1.43 1.63 -5.21
N ARG A 102 1.75 1.08 -6.37
CA ARG A 102 1.22 1.44 -7.69
C ARG A 102 1.42 0.30 -8.67
N GLY A 103 0.51 0.16 -9.60
CA GLY A 103 0.63 -0.79 -10.71
C GLY A 103 -0.41 -1.91 -10.65
N ASN A 104 -0.57 -2.58 -11.79
CA ASN A 104 -1.46 -3.73 -11.88
C ASN A 104 -0.97 -4.74 -12.93
N ALA A 105 -1.19 -6.02 -12.70
CA ALA A 105 -0.76 -7.11 -13.58
C ALA A 105 -1.67 -7.29 -14.82
N ARG A 106 -2.72 -6.48 -14.99
CA ARG A 106 -3.71 -6.62 -16.07
C ARG A 106 -3.53 -5.60 -17.20
N SER A 107 -2.55 -4.69 -17.07
CA SER A 107 -2.29 -3.64 -18.08
C SER A 107 -0.80 -3.31 -18.18
N LEU A 108 -0.46 -2.28 -18.98
CA LEU A 108 0.90 -1.76 -19.03
C LEU A 108 1.36 -1.12 -17.70
N ALA A 109 0.45 -0.86 -16.77
CA ALA A 109 0.79 -0.38 -15.43
C ALA A 109 1.57 -1.41 -14.58
N THR A 110 1.73 -2.64 -15.04
CA THR A 110 2.64 -3.63 -14.42
C THR A 110 4.08 -3.11 -14.30
N VAL A 111 4.48 -2.14 -15.13
CA VAL A 111 5.78 -1.47 -15.04
C VAL A 111 5.98 -0.70 -13.72
N TYR A 112 4.90 -0.31 -13.04
CA TYR A 112 4.95 0.39 -11.76
C TYR A 112 4.93 -0.56 -10.56
N GLU A 113 4.42 -1.77 -10.74
CA GLU A 113 4.44 -2.83 -9.71
C GLU A 113 5.87 -3.29 -9.41
N VAL A 114 6.66 -3.52 -10.48
CA VAL A 114 8.09 -3.83 -10.40
C VAL A 114 8.86 -2.78 -11.21
N PRO A 115 9.00 -1.55 -10.69
CA PRO A 115 9.50 -0.43 -11.46
C PRO A 115 10.95 -0.64 -11.92
N PRO A 116 11.24 -0.46 -13.23
CA PRO A 116 12.58 -0.55 -13.77
C PRO A 116 13.44 0.66 -13.33
N TYR A 117 14.76 0.55 -13.53
CA TYR A 117 15.72 1.55 -13.07
C TYR A 117 15.58 2.92 -13.73
N ASN A 118 14.98 3.01 -14.90
CA ASN A 118 14.76 4.25 -15.65
C ASN A 118 13.57 5.09 -15.15
N LEU A 119 12.77 4.58 -14.19
CA LEU A 119 11.85 5.43 -13.46
C LEU A 119 12.59 6.17 -12.35
N GLU A 120 12.22 7.43 -12.11
CA GLU A 120 12.86 8.23 -11.06
C GLU A 120 12.64 7.63 -9.66
N PRO A 121 13.66 7.68 -8.77
CA PRO A 121 13.46 7.37 -7.37
C PRO A 121 12.31 8.19 -6.76
N GLY A 122 11.42 7.53 -6.04
CA GLY A 122 10.25 8.21 -5.46
C GLY A 122 9.13 8.54 -6.46
N PHE A 123 9.12 7.96 -7.66
CA PHE A 123 8.16 8.26 -8.75
C PHE A 123 6.68 8.25 -8.35
N ASN A 124 6.33 7.56 -7.26
CA ASN A 124 4.94 7.45 -6.79
C ASN A 124 4.60 8.41 -5.63
N MET A 125 5.57 9.18 -5.13
CA MET A 125 5.40 9.93 -3.89
C MET A 125 4.34 11.03 -3.95
N ASP A 126 4.13 11.66 -5.08
CA ASP A 126 3.09 12.71 -5.21
C ASP A 126 1.68 12.11 -5.10
N ASN A 127 1.45 10.91 -5.66
CA ASN A 127 0.18 10.19 -5.50
C ASN A 127 -0.05 9.78 -4.04
N ILE A 128 1.00 9.29 -3.38
CA ILE A 128 0.95 8.86 -1.97
C ILE A 128 0.69 10.06 -1.05
N ALA A 129 1.40 11.17 -1.24
CA ALA A 129 1.25 12.39 -0.47
C ALA A 129 -0.16 12.98 -0.59
N ALA A 130 -0.77 12.91 -1.78
CA ALA A 130 -2.14 13.36 -2.01
C ALA A 130 -3.18 12.54 -1.22
N ILE A 131 -2.93 11.24 -1.01
CA ILE A 131 -3.76 10.38 -0.16
C ILE A 131 -3.46 10.68 1.32
N LYS A 132 -2.17 10.72 1.71
CA LYS A 132 -1.75 10.99 3.10
C LYS A 132 -2.38 12.26 3.66
N ALA A 133 -2.48 13.31 2.87
CA ALA A 133 -3.11 14.57 3.28
C ALA A 133 -4.60 14.46 3.64
N ARG A 134 -5.23 13.29 3.39
CA ARG A 134 -6.69 13.09 3.48
C ARG A 134 -7.07 11.91 4.39
N VAL A 135 -6.09 11.21 4.96
CA VAL A 135 -6.30 10.07 5.86
C VAL A 135 -5.65 10.32 7.22
N ASN A 136 -6.13 9.64 8.27
CA ASN A 136 -5.70 9.88 9.65
C ASN A 136 -4.89 8.71 10.24
N ILE A 137 -4.47 7.74 9.42
CA ILE A 137 -3.61 6.62 9.84
C ILE A 137 -2.24 6.77 9.16
N PRO A 138 -1.18 6.18 9.73
CA PRO A 138 0.15 6.20 9.13
C PRO A 138 0.17 5.67 7.70
N VAL A 139 0.96 6.31 6.86
CA VAL A 139 1.14 5.96 5.45
C VAL A 139 2.59 5.56 5.18
N ILE A 140 2.76 4.36 4.66
CA ILE A 140 4.03 3.82 4.19
C ILE A 140 4.11 4.07 2.68
N GLY A 141 5.22 4.62 2.21
CA GLY A 141 5.44 4.91 0.80
C GLY A 141 6.45 3.98 0.15
N VAL A 142 6.11 3.46 -1.04
CA VAL A 142 7.01 2.65 -1.87
C VAL A 142 7.13 3.24 -3.28
N GLY A 143 8.33 3.15 -3.87
CA GLY A 143 8.55 3.59 -5.25
C GLY A 143 10.03 3.86 -5.56
N ARG A 144 10.85 2.81 -5.70
CA ARG A 144 12.30 2.92 -6.00
C ARG A 144 13.06 3.81 -5.02
N ILE A 145 12.74 3.75 -3.74
CA ILE A 145 13.55 4.42 -2.71
C ILE A 145 14.78 3.54 -2.48
N VAL A 146 15.93 4.04 -2.88
CA VAL A 146 17.24 3.37 -2.77
C VAL A 146 18.22 4.19 -1.95
N ASP A 147 18.05 5.52 -1.92
CA ASP A 147 18.88 6.47 -1.20
C ASP A 147 18.23 6.78 0.16
N PRO A 148 18.94 6.56 1.29
CA PRO A 148 18.45 6.92 2.62
C PRO A 148 18.15 8.43 2.77
N ALA A 149 18.91 9.30 2.09
CA ALA A 149 18.68 10.74 2.15
C ALA A 149 17.33 11.11 1.53
N LEU A 150 16.93 10.47 0.43
CA LEU A 150 15.59 10.63 -0.15
C LEU A 150 14.50 10.14 0.81
N ALA A 151 14.71 8.98 1.44
CA ALA A 151 13.76 8.43 2.41
C ALA A 151 13.49 9.41 3.56
N ASP A 152 14.57 9.92 4.17
CA ASP A 152 14.52 10.90 5.26
C ASP A 152 13.88 12.24 4.83
N GLN A 153 14.20 12.72 3.63
CA GLN A 153 13.57 13.91 3.06
C GLN A 153 12.05 13.77 2.94
N LEU A 154 11.57 12.65 2.37
CA LEU A 154 10.15 12.41 2.16
C LEU A 154 9.36 12.37 3.48
N ILE A 155 9.95 11.79 4.52
CA ILE A 155 9.37 11.76 5.88
C ILE A 155 9.36 13.18 6.48
N ARG A 156 10.47 13.92 6.41
CA ARG A 156 10.55 15.30 6.92
C ARG A 156 9.59 16.26 6.23
N GLU A 157 9.39 16.09 4.91
CA GLU A 157 8.41 16.86 4.14
C GLU A 157 6.96 16.47 4.45
N GLY A 158 6.74 15.43 5.25
CA GLY A 158 5.41 14.95 5.60
C GLY A 158 4.68 14.27 4.46
N LYS A 159 5.38 13.84 3.41
CA LYS A 159 4.80 13.12 2.27
C LYS A 159 4.39 11.68 2.62
N ILE A 160 5.13 11.07 3.55
CA ILE A 160 4.90 9.73 4.10
C ILE A 160 5.29 9.69 5.57
N ASP A 161 4.89 8.66 6.30
CA ASP A 161 5.31 8.43 7.68
C ASP A 161 6.44 7.41 7.78
N MET A 162 6.46 6.44 6.86
CA MET A 162 7.46 5.37 6.77
C MET A 162 7.77 5.05 5.32
N VAL A 163 8.91 4.42 5.07
CA VAL A 163 9.30 3.95 3.73
C VAL A 163 9.27 2.42 3.67
N ALA A 164 8.85 1.88 2.51
CA ALA A 164 9.05 0.48 2.16
C ALA A 164 10.23 0.36 1.19
N VAL A 165 11.28 -0.33 1.63
CA VAL A 165 12.52 -0.54 0.88
C VAL A 165 12.65 -2.03 0.55
N GLY A 166 12.56 -2.38 -0.73
CA GLY A 166 12.66 -3.78 -1.18
C GLY A 166 14.04 -4.11 -1.73
N ARG A 167 14.23 -3.91 -3.04
CA ARG A 167 15.44 -4.35 -3.77
C ARG A 167 16.75 -3.77 -3.24
N ALA A 168 16.75 -2.54 -2.73
CA ALA A 168 17.95 -1.96 -2.12
C ALA A 168 18.37 -2.75 -0.87
N GLN A 169 17.41 -3.19 -0.06
CA GLN A 169 17.70 -4.01 1.12
C GLN A 169 18.06 -5.46 0.78
N LEU A 170 17.60 -5.98 -0.36
CA LEU A 170 18.09 -7.28 -0.89
C LEU A 170 19.53 -7.18 -1.40
N ALA A 171 19.90 -6.03 -1.99
CA ALA A 171 21.27 -5.78 -2.45
C ALA A 171 22.24 -5.53 -1.28
N ASP A 172 21.77 -4.83 -0.24
CA ASP A 172 22.51 -4.56 0.98
C ASP A 172 21.63 -4.79 2.22
N PRO A 173 21.76 -5.96 2.88
CA PRO A 173 20.99 -6.26 4.10
C PRO A 173 21.22 -5.27 5.25
N GLU A 174 22.36 -4.57 5.26
CA GLU A 174 22.73 -3.56 6.25
C GLU A 174 22.22 -2.16 5.91
N TRP A 175 21.41 -2.00 4.86
CA TRP A 175 20.92 -0.71 4.39
C TRP A 175 20.36 0.17 5.53
N CYS A 176 19.49 -0.38 6.37
CA CYS A 176 18.92 0.34 7.50
C CYS A 176 19.97 0.71 8.56
N ASN A 177 20.84 -0.23 8.92
CA ASN A 177 21.88 -0.01 9.93
C ASN A 177 22.87 1.06 9.46
N LYS A 178 23.35 0.96 8.21
CA LYS A 178 24.25 1.96 7.60
C LYS A 178 23.60 3.34 7.56
N SER A 179 22.31 3.40 7.21
CA SER A 179 21.56 4.67 7.20
C SER A 179 21.49 5.31 8.59
N MET A 180 21.22 4.51 9.64
CA MET A 180 21.15 5.00 11.01
C MET A 180 22.51 5.41 11.58
N GLU A 181 23.59 4.81 11.11
CA GLU A 181 24.96 5.04 11.56
C GLU A 181 25.71 6.15 10.77
N GLY A 182 25.06 6.77 9.78
CA GLY A 182 25.69 7.78 8.92
C GLY A 182 26.75 7.20 7.96
N ARG A 183 26.53 5.95 7.54
CA ARG A 183 27.42 5.21 6.61
C ARG A 183 26.78 4.99 5.24
N GLU A 184 25.97 5.96 4.78
CA GLU A 184 25.22 5.86 3.52
C GLU A 184 26.15 5.71 2.30
N ALA A 185 27.38 6.22 2.39
CA ALA A 185 28.37 6.06 1.32
C ALA A 185 28.87 4.62 1.12
N GLU A 186 28.49 3.70 2.04
CA GLU A 186 28.83 2.28 1.97
C GLU A 186 27.68 1.41 1.42
N ILE A 187 26.53 2.02 1.08
CA ILE A 187 25.35 1.35 0.52
C ILE A 187 25.51 1.13 -0.99
#